data_fdb15384717873e9cd1b646e103d0e29
#
_entry.id   fdb15384717873e9cd1b646e103d0e29
#
_cell.length_a   1.000
_cell.length_b   1.000
_cell.length_c   1.000
_cell.angle_alpha   90.00
_cell.angle_beta   90.00
_cell.angle_gamma   90.00
#
_symmetry.space_group_name_H-M   'P 1'
#
loop_
_entity.id
_entity.type
_entity.pdbx_description
1 polymer ?
#
loop_
_entity_poly.entity_id
_entity_poly.type
_entity_poly.pdbx_seq_one_letter_code
_entity_poly.pdbx_strand_id
1 'polypeptide(L)'
;MNRNALCSCTGLVVTVSLIPIPYRIAALTQERNSLFEYPIERLAGIIREIGFSCTNCAKCCTRSFNGHVFLLDHDVTTVREIDPEALEPAPDPEFCDQNGTFYVSGYALKVKDDENGSCYFLENGRCRIYERRFAICRVYPYMLHREPDEYGKVDWRQFSGLDNHGEYHREISEEEALTLARETKEYENAFLEQETQFLECIQKYFAGHKLRHVQKVYDDQMRAFGKGKKLRVMVFFDGTFEEHWICNG
;
A
#
# COMPACT_ATOMS: atom_id res chain seq x y z
N MET A 1 26.33 2.59 -16.71
CA MET A 1 26.32 3.79 -15.87
C MET A 1 25.02 4.50 -16.11
N ASN A 2 24.02 4.25 -15.28
CA ASN A 2 23.12 5.30 -14.82
C ASN A 2 22.34 4.79 -13.62
N ARG A 3 22.30 5.66 -12.64
CA ARG A 3 21.92 5.41 -11.25
C ARG A 3 20.40 5.39 -11.09
N ASN A 4 19.93 4.39 -10.35
CA ASN A 4 18.85 4.47 -9.35
C ASN A 4 17.72 5.46 -9.61
N ALA A 5 16.62 4.96 -10.14
CA ALA A 5 15.31 5.46 -9.76
C ALA A 5 14.76 4.55 -8.64
N LEU A 6 15.34 4.69 -7.44
CA LEU A 6 14.65 4.38 -6.21
C LEU A 6 13.53 5.42 -6.10
N CYS A 7 12.30 4.97 -6.24
CA CYS A 7 11.15 5.75 -5.86
C CYS A 7 11.25 5.95 -4.33
N SER A 8 11.95 7.00 -3.92
CA SER A 8 11.95 7.43 -2.52
C SER A 8 10.64 8.16 -2.31
N CYS A 9 9.68 7.47 -1.75
CA CYS A 9 8.41 8.06 -1.27
C CYS A 9 8.60 9.13 -0.17
N THR A 10 9.83 9.45 0.20
CA THR A 10 10.17 10.43 1.24
C THR A 10 9.94 11.89 0.84
N GLY A 11 9.69 12.19 -0.43
CA GLY A 11 9.41 13.55 -0.90
C GLY A 11 7.94 13.94 -0.96
N LEU A 12 7.02 12.98 -1.07
CA LEU A 12 5.58 13.24 -1.25
C LEU A 12 4.81 13.37 0.07
N VAL A 13 5.25 12.70 1.13
CA VAL A 13 4.54 12.67 2.43
C VAL A 13 4.42 14.06 3.06
N VAL A 14 5.44 14.90 2.93
CA VAL A 14 5.41 16.27 3.48
C VAL A 14 4.39 17.16 2.77
N THR A 15 4.11 16.90 1.50
CA THR A 15 3.17 17.71 0.70
C THR A 15 1.71 17.29 0.90
N VAL A 16 1.45 16.01 1.17
CA VAL A 16 0.09 15.48 1.34
C VAL A 16 -0.59 15.99 2.61
N SER A 17 0.17 16.17 3.71
CA SER A 17 -0.38 16.67 4.98
C SER A 17 -0.86 18.15 4.92
N LEU A 18 -0.45 18.91 3.91
CA LEU A 18 -0.88 20.30 3.69
C LEU A 18 -2.21 20.42 2.94
N ILE A 19 -2.65 19.35 2.26
CA ILE A 19 -3.93 19.33 1.54
C ILE A 19 -5.05 19.04 2.52
N PRO A 20 -6.08 19.90 2.64
CA PRO A 20 -7.21 19.65 3.51
C PRO A 20 -7.94 18.34 3.18
N ILE A 21 -8.37 17.61 4.19
CA ILE A 21 -9.01 16.28 4.05
C ILE A 21 -10.14 16.26 3.00
N PRO A 22 -11.06 17.25 2.92
CA PRO A 22 -12.11 17.23 1.91
C PRO A 22 -11.60 17.21 0.46
N TYR A 23 -10.48 17.89 0.18
CA TYR A 23 -9.89 17.87 -1.16
C TYR A 23 -9.21 16.52 -1.46
N ARG A 24 -8.62 15.88 -0.45
CA ARG A 24 -8.07 14.53 -0.59
C ARG A 24 -9.17 13.50 -0.88
N ILE A 25 -10.29 13.56 -0.15
CA ILE A 25 -11.45 12.70 -0.41
C ILE A 25 -12.00 12.94 -1.82
N ALA A 26 -12.10 14.19 -2.27
CA ALA A 26 -12.56 14.50 -3.62
C ALA A 26 -11.60 13.92 -4.69
N ALA A 27 -10.29 13.99 -4.47
CA ALA A 27 -9.29 13.41 -5.38
C ALA A 27 -9.43 11.89 -5.44
N LEU A 28 -9.51 11.19 -4.30
CA LEU A 28 -9.72 9.74 -4.25
C LEU A 28 -11.03 9.32 -4.94
N THR A 29 -12.10 10.10 -4.76
CA THR A 29 -13.39 9.87 -5.44
C THR A 29 -13.24 10.00 -6.95
N GLN A 30 -12.52 11.01 -7.43
CA GLN A 30 -12.25 11.19 -8.85
C GLN A 30 -11.43 10.04 -9.42
N GLU A 31 -10.39 9.61 -8.69
CA GLU A 31 -9.58 8.46 -9.08
C GLU A 31 -10.42 7.18 -9.18
N ARG A 32 -11.27 6.94 -8.18
CA ARG A 32 -12.19 5.80 -8.17
C ARG A 32 -13.15 5.82 -9.37
N ASN A 33 -13.69 6.98 -9.74
CA ASN A 33 -14.53 7.12 -10.93
C ASN A 33 -13.73 6.81 -12.20
N SER A 34 -12.51 7.32 -12.33
CA SER A 34 -11.62 7.02 -13.46
C SER A 34 -11.29 5.53 -13.55
N LEU A 35 -11.11 4.85 -12.41
CA LEU A 35 -10.92 3.41 -12.36
C LEU A 35 -12.12 2.64 -12.93
N PHE A 36 -13.34 3.03 -12.57
CA PHE A 36 -14.55 2.39 -13.08
C PHE A 36 -14.71 2.59 -14.59
N GLU A 37 -14.40 3.78 -15.08
CA GLU A 37 -14.50 4.13 -16.50
C GLU A 37 -13.40 3.46 -17.35
N TYR A 38 -12.29 3.01 -16.75
CA TYR A 38 -11.21 2.40 -17.51
C TYR A 38 -11.62 1.04 -18.09
N PRO A 39 -11.55 0.83 -19.43
CA PRO A 39 -12.02 -0.39 -20.06
C PRO A 39 -11.23 -1.62 -19.59
N ILE A 40 -11.94 -2.65 -19.16
CA ILE A 40 -11.32 -3.89 -18.66
C ILE A 40 -10.57 -4.64 -19.75
N GLU A 41 -11.07 -4.58 -20.99
CA GLU A 41 -10.44 -5.20 -22.16
C GLU A 41 -9.08 -4.57 -22.47
N ARG A 42 -8.95 -3.26 -22.22
CA ARG A 42 -7.68 -2.57 -22.40
C ARG A 42 -6.65 -3.03 -21.35
N LEU A 43 -7.07 -3.15 -20.08
CA LEU A 43 -6.21 -3.68 -19.03
C LEU A 43 -5.82 -5.13 -19.31
N ALA A 44 -6.77 -5.96 -19.74
CA ALA A 44 -6.50 -7.35 -20.13
C ALA A 44 -5.51 -7.44 -21.31
N GLY A 45 -5.61 -6.52 -22.28
CA GLY A 45 -4.64 -6.42 -23.38
C GLY A 45 -3.22 -6.15 -22.88
N ILE A 46 -3.05 -5.22 -21.95
CA ILE A 46 -1.77 -4.88 -21.33
C ILE A 46 -1.22 -6.08 -20.53
N ILE A 47 -2.07 -6.76 -19.75
CA ILE A 47 -1.69 -7.97 -18.99
C ILE A 47 -1.16 -9.06 -19.92
N ARG A 48 -1.79 -9.27 -21.08
CA ARG A 48 -1.32 -10.24 -22.09
C ARG A 48 0.01 -9.83 -22.73
N GLU A 49 0.21 -8.54 -22.97
CA GLU A 49 1.47 -8.02 -23.51
C GLU A 49 2.62 -8.24 -22.53
N ILE A 50 2.41 -7.99 -21.25
CA ILE A 50 3.40 -8.17 -20.18
C ILE A 50 3.64 -9.65 -19.92
N GLY A 51 2.59 -10.46 -19.84
CA GLY A 51 2.66 -11.91 -19.69
C GLY A 51 3.47 -12.38 -18.47
N PHE A 52 3.27 -11.76 -17.29
CA PHE A 52 4.04 -12.10 -16.09
C PHE A 52 3.64 -13.44 -15.48
N SER A 53 4.64 -14.21 -15.06
CA SER A 53 4.51 -15.44 -14.27
C SER A 53 5.47 -15.43 -13.08
N CYS A 54 4.94 -15.76 -11.90
CA CYS A 54 5.75 -15.88 -10.69
C CYS A 54 6.60 -17.16 -10.73
N THR A 55 7.92 -17.01 -10.72
CA THR A 55 8.87 -18.13 -10.68
C THR A 55 9.31 -18.49 -9.25
N ASN A 56 8.64 -17.96 -8.22
CA ASN A 56 9.04 -18.11 -6.82
C ASN A 56 10.47 -17.64 -6.52
N CYS A 57 10.98 -16.65 -7.27
CA CYS A 57 12.33 -16.10 -7.06
C CYS A 57 12.45 -15.24 -5.80
N ALA A 58 11.37 -15.01 -5.07
CA ALA A 58 11.27 -14.25 -3.83
C ALA A 58 11.64 -12.75 -3.91
N LYS A 59 12.04 -12.20 -5.04
CA LYS A 59 12.45 -10.78 -5.13
C LYS A 59 11.33 -9.82 -4.72
N CYS A 60 10.12 -9.96 -5.28
CA CYS A 60 8.98 -9.12 -4.91
C CYS A 60 8.49 -9.34 -3.47
N CYS A 61 8.99 -10.36 -2.78
CA CYS A 61 8.71 -10.64 -1.38
C CYS A 61 9.70 -9.97 -0.44
N THR A 62 10.45 -8.96 -0.88
CA THR A 62 11.42 -8.24 -0.05
C THR A 62 11.15 -6.75 -0.04
N ARG A 63 11.35 -6.11 1.12
CA ARG A 63 11.22 -4.66 1.29
C ARG A 63 12.22 -3.90 0.42
N SER A 64 13.43 -4.42 0.27
CA SER A 64 14.48 -3.80 -0.55
C SER A 64 14.11 -3.66 -2.03
N PHE A 65 13.23 -4.54 -2.54
CA PHE A 65 12.77 -4.50 -3.92
C PHE A 65 11.42 -3.82 -4.10
N ASN A 66 10.44 -4.16 -3.26
CA ASN A 66 9.02 -3.79 -3.49
C ASN A 66 8.44 -2.88 -2.39
N GLY A 67 9.25 -2.46 -1.41
CA GLY A 67 8.77 -1.64 -0.29
C GLY A 67 7.90 -2.43 0.69
N HIS A 68 6.87 -1.78 1.20
CA HIS A 68 5.96 -2.36 2.18
C HIS A 68 4.77 -3.04 1.50
N VAL A 69 4.30 -4.15 2.08
CA VAL A 69 3.07 -4.83 1.68
C VAL A 69 1.93 -4.30 2.53
N PHE A 70 1.19 -3.32 2.00
CA PHE A 70 -0.04 -2.82 2.62
C PHE A 70 -1.15 -3.84 2.47
N LEU A 71 -1.98 -3.96 3.51
CA LEU A 71 -3.05 -4.93 3.57
C LEU A 71 -4.41 -4.24 3.53
N LEU A 72 -5.30 -4.77 2.72
CA LEU A 72 -6.72 -4.43 2.81
C LEU A 72 -7.34 -5.07 4.06
N ASP A 73 -8.44 -4.52 4.56
CA ASP A 73 -9.08 -5.01 5.79
C ASP A 73 -9.40 -6.50 5.75
N HIS A 74 -9.84 -7.03 4.61
CA HIS A 74 -10.08 -8.47 4.45
C HIS A 74 -8.79 -9.30 4.49
N ASP A 75 -7.66 -8.76 4.00
CA ASP A 75 -6.34 -9.41 4.10
C ASP A 75 -5.85 -9.39 5.56
N VAL A 76 -6.09 -8.30 6.30
CA VAL A 76 -5.77 -8.21 7.74
C VAL A 76 -6.52 -9.29 8.52
N THR A 77 -7.81 -9.50 8.22
CA THR A 77 -8.61 -10.58 8.83
C THR A 77 -7.98 -11.94 8.55
N THR A 78 -7.57 -12.19 7.30
CA THR A 78 -6.88 -13.43 6.92
C THR A 78 -5.54 -13.60 7.65
N VAL A 79 -4.75 -12.51 7.81
CA VAL A 79 -3.50 -12.58 8.57
C VAL A 79 -3.74 -12.91 10.03
N ARG A 80 -4.76 -12.30 10.67
CA ARG A 80 -5.12 -12.58 12.06
C ARG A 80 -5.47 -14.04 12.30
N GLU A 81 -6.11 -14.70 11.31
CA GLU A 81 -6.40 -16.14 11.37
C GLU A 81 -5.16 -17.02 11.24
N ILE A 82 -4.19 -16.61 10.40
CA ILE A 82 -2.98 -17.41 10.14
C ILE A 82 -1.93 -17.17 11.21
N ASP A 83 -1.59 -15.91 11.45
CA ASP A 83 -0.56 -15.49 12.40
C ASP A 83 -0.66 -13.98 12.67
N PRO A 84 -1.32 -13.55 13.75
CA PRO A 84 -1.49 -12.13 14.07
C PRO A 84 -0.18 -11.39 14.32
N GLU A 85 0.91 -12.10 14.65
CA GLU A 85 2.23 -11.50 14.83
C GLU A 85 2.85 -10.99 13.52
N ALA A 86 2.30 -11.38 12.37
CA ALA A 86 2.72 -10.89 11.06
C ALA A 86 2.25 -9.46 10.74
N LEU A 87 1.40 -8.87 11.59
CA LEU A 87 0.88 -7.52 11.39
C LEU A 87 1.77 -6.47 12.04
N GLU A 88 1.96 -5.37 11.34
CA GLU A 88 2.48 -4.11 11.89
C GLU A 88 1.62 -2.93 11.42
N PRO A 89 1.54 -1.82 12.18
CA PRO A 89 0.93 -0.59 11.67
C PRO A 89 1.56 -0.20 10.33
N ALA A 90 0.75 0.28 9.39
CA ALA A 90 1.27 0.78 8.13
C ALA A 90 2.37 1.82 8.39
N PRO A 91 3.48 1.78 7.64
CA PRO A 91 4.52 2.79 7.75
C PRO A 91 4.00 4.15 7.25
N ASP A 92 4.75 5.21 7.53
CA ASP A 92 4.46 6.56 7.05
C ASP A 92 3.12 7.12 7.56
N PRO A 93 3.01 7.35 8.90
CA PRO A 93 1.79 7.89 9.48
C PRO A 93 1.45 9.26 8.89
N GLU A 94 0.16 9.42 8.52
CA GLU A 94 -0.31 10.61 7.81
C GLU A 94 -0.66 11.77 8.74
N PHE A 95 -1.08 11.48 9.95
CA PHE A 95 -1.48 12.47 10.92
C PHE A 95 -0.78 12.24 12.26
N CYS A 96 -0.53 13.35 12.97
CA CYS A 96 -0.10 13.31 14.37
C CYS A 96 -0.88 14.38 15.11
N ASP A 97 -1.58 14.03 16.20
CA ASP A 97 -2.34 14.99 16.98
C ASP A 97 -1.43 15.84 17.89
N GLN A 98 -2.03 16.83 18.53
CA GLN A 98 -1.32 17.74 19.46
C GLN A 98 -0.77 17.02 20.70
N ASN A 99 -1.18 15.79 20.97
CA ASN A 99 -0.72 14.98 22.12
C ASN A 99 0.41 14.01 21.69
N GLY A 100 0.75 13.95 20.40
CA GLY A 100 1.81 13.12 19.86
C GLY A 100 1.38 11.70 19.50
N THR A 101 0.09 11.45 19.34
CA THR A 101 -0.46 10.20 18.80
C THR A 101 -0.48 10.26 17.28
N PHE A 102 0.03 9.22 16.64
CA PHE A 102 0.02 9.06 15.18
C PHE A 102 -1.19 8.28 14.71
N TYR A 103 -1.57 8.49 13.42
CA TYR A 103 -2.69 7.81 12.78
C TYR A 103 -2.28 7.32 11.41
N VAL A 104 -2.60 6.07 11.11
CA VAL A 104 -2.28 5.37 9.85
C VAL A 104 -3.52 4.72 9.25
N SER A 105 -3.54 4.57 7.93
CA SER A 105 -4.71 4.09 7.16
C SER A 105 -4.91 2.58 7.18
N GLY A 106 -4.11 1.83 7.92
CA GLY A 106 -4.25 0.37 8.01
C GLY A 106 -3.01 -0.34 8.49
N TYR A 107 -2.92 -1.60 8.14
CA TYR A 107 -1.82 -2.49 8.49
C TYR A 107 -0.93 -2.80 7.29
N ALA A 108 0.30 -3.16 7.58
CA ALA A 108 1.25 -3.76 6.64
C ALA A 108 1.74 -5.10 7.18
N LEU A 109 2.30 -5.93 6.29
CA LEU A 109 3.02 -7.12 6.71
C LEU A 109 4.37 -6.75 7.30
N LYS A 110 4.68 -7.35 8.45
CA LYS A 110 6.04 -7.35 8.98
C LYS A 110 7.01 -7.97 7.99
N VAL A 111 8.22 -7.49 8.06
CA VAL A 111 9.37 -8.11 7.42
C VAL A 111 10.27 -8.74 8.46
N LYS A 112 11.08 -9.70 8.01
CA LYS A 112 12.12 -10.32 8.84
C LYS A 112 13.27 -9.33 9.01
N ASP A 113 13.99 -9.48 10.11
CA ASP A 113 15.23 -8.75 10.38
C ASP A 113 16.40 -9.43 9.64
N ASP A 114 16.34 -9.32 8.29
CA ASP A 114 17.41 -9.76 7.40
C ASP A 114 17.80 -8.62 6.46
N GLU A 115 18.92 -8.78 5.75
CA GLU A 115 19.49 -7.75 4.87
C GLU A 115 18.51 -7.18 3.85
N ASN A 116 17.57 -8.00 3.38
CA ASN A 116 16.61 -7.62 2.33
C ASN A 116 15.24 -7.20 2.87
N GLY A 117 14.98 -7.38 4.18
CA GLY A 117 13.67 -7.20 4.76
C GLY A 117 12.65 -8.15 4.13
N SER A 118 12.94 -9.44 4.20
CA SER A 118 12.07 -10.46 3.61
C SER A 118 10.70 -10.49 4.26
N CYS A 119 9.65 -10.71 3.45
CA CYS A 119 8.28 -10.86 3.92
C CYS A 119 8.20 -11.91 5.06
N TYR A 120 7.39 -11.64 6.07
CA TYR A 120 7.18 -12.52 7.23
C TYR A 120 6.85 -13.98 6.82
N PHE A 121 6.06 -14.15 5.76
CA PHE A 121 5.65 -15.47 5.25
C PHE A 121 6.62 -16.10 4.24
N LEU A 122 7.77 -15.50 3.98
CA LEU A 122 8.80 -16.08 3.12
C LEU A 122 9.66 -17.06 3.91
N GLU A 123 9.62 -18.36 3.58
CA GLU A 123 10.40 -19.41 4.23
C GLU A 123 11.11 -20.25 3.19
N ASN A 124 12.43 -20.47 3.34
CA ASN A 124 13.25 -21.25 2.40
C ASN A 124 13.07 -20.83 0.93
N GLY A 125 12.95 -19.52 0.68
CA GLY A 125 12.75 -18.96 -0.66
C GLY A 125 11.34 -19.15 -1.21
N ARG A 126 10.35 -19.58 -0.43
CA ARG A 126 8.96 -19.80 -0.85
C ARG A 126 7.98 -19.12 0.08
N CYS A 127 6.89 -18.63 -0.49
CA CYS A 127 5.77 -18.12 0.30
C CYS A 127 5.01 -19.29 0.95
N ARG A 128 4.99 -19.36 2.29
CA ARG A 128 4.28 -20.44 3.00
C ARG A 128 2.75 -20.36 2.88
N ILE A 129 2.24 -19.20 2.46
CA ILE A 129 0.80 -18.97 2.25
C ILE A 129 0.47 -18.75 0.76
N TYR A 130 1.24 -19.33 -0.17
CA TYR A 130 1.14 -19.03 -1.61
C TYR A 130 -0.29 -19.16 -2.15
N GLU A 131 -1.01 -20.19 -1.75
CA GLU A 131 -2.41 -20.43 -2.20
C GLU A 131 -3.41 -19.44 -1.55
N ARG A 132 -3.03 -18.79 -0.46
CA ARG A 132 -3.83 -17.80 0.27
C ARG A 132 -3.19 -16.42 0.22
N ARG A 133 -2.47 -16.12 -0.87
CA ARG A 133 -1.80 -14.82 -1.04
C ARG A 133 -2.80 -13.68 -0.95
N PHE A 134 -2.34 -12.58 -0.36
CA PHE A 134 -3.10 -11.34 -0.24
C PHE A 134 -3.41 -10.73 -1.60
N ALA A 135 -4.43 -9.88 -1.65
CA ALA A 135 -4.90 -9.25 -2.88
C ALA A 135 -3.76 -8.57 -3.65
N ILE A 136 -2.94 -7.75 -2.98
CA ILE A 136 -1.77 -7.10 -3.57
C ILE A 136 -0.77 -8.09 -4.19
N CYS A 137 -0.55 -9.25 -3.54
CA CYS A 137 0.39 -10.27 -4.04
C CYS A 137 -0.17 -11.05 -5.24
N ARG A 138 -1.52 -11.14 -5.36
CA ARG A 138 -2.17 -11.81 -6.49
C ARG A 138 -2.15 -10.95 -7.74
N VAL A 139 -2.41 -9.65 -7.59
CA VAL A 139 -2.45 -8.73 -8.73
C VAL A 139 -1.05 -8.26 -9.19
N TYR A 140 -0.01 -8.49 -8.38
CA TYR A 140 1.34 -8.13 -8.75
C TYR A 140 1.80 -8.80 -10.06
N PRO A 141 2.46 -8.08 -11.01
CA PRO A 141 2.93 -6.71 -10.95
C PRO A 141 1.93 -5.67 -11.48
N TYR A 142 0.68 -6.04 -11.72
CA TYR A 142 -0.34 -5.24 -12.40
C TYR A 142 -0.98 -4.16 -11.53
N MET A 143 -0.36 -3.83 -10.41
CA MET A 143 -0.75 -2.69 -9.58
C MET A 143 -0.61 -1.41 -10.39
N LEU A 144 -1.67 -0.62 -10.41
CA LEU A 144 -1.77 0.53 -11.28
C LEU A 144 -1.09 1.74 -10.64
N HIS A 145 0.03 2.18 -11.21
CA HIS A 145 0.59 3.49 -10.90
C HIS A 145 -0.15 4.56 -11.69
N ARG A 146 -0.58 5.59 -10.97
CA ARG A 146 -1.41 6.67 -11.49
C ARG A 146 -0.52 7.87 -11.83
N GLU A 147 0.06 7.87 -13.01
CA GLU A 147 0.74 9.06 -13.51
C GLU A 147 -0.17 9.78 -14.52
N PRO A 148 -0.31 11.10 -14.38
CA PRO A 148 -0.99 11.88 -15.41
C PRO A 148 -0.13 11.91 -16.67
N ASP A 149 -0.77 11.76 -17.83
CA ASP A 149 -0.15 12.00 -19.11
C ASP A 149 0.14 13.52 -19.33
N GLU A 150 0.69 13.88 -20.48
CA GLU A 150 0.99 15.27 -20.84
C GLU A 150 -0.24 16.19 -20.87
N TYR A 151 -1.46 15.63 -20.87
CA TYR A 151 -2.74 16.35 -20.83
C TYR A 151 -3.39 16.32 -19.44
N GLY A 152 -2.69 15.77 -18.43
CA GLY A 152 -3.19 15.64 -17.07
C GLY A 152 -4.19 14.47 -16.88
N LYS A 153 -4.33 13.59 -17.87
CA LYS A 153 -5.18 12.40 -17.78
C LYS A 153 -4.40 11.26 -17.15
N VAL A 154 -4.97 10.65 -16.11
CA VAL A 154 -4.36 9.50 -15.44
C VAL A 154 -4.30 8.31 -16.39
N ASP A 155 -3.10 7.79 -16.61
CA ASP A 155 -2.87 6.59 -17.37
C ASP A 155 -2.51 5.42 -16.44
N TRP A 156 -3.34 4.41 -16.43
CA TRP A 156 -3.22 3.23 -15.59
C TRP A 156 -2.22 2.18 -16.14
N ARG A 157 -1.23 2.57 -16.91
CA ARG A 157 -0.33 1.66 -17.62
C ARG A 157 1.02 1.43 -16.95
N GLN A 158 1.29 1.97 -15.76
CA GLN A 158 2.60 1.80 -15.18
C GLN A 158 2.67 0.61 -14.23
N PHE A 159 3.69 -0.19 -14.44
CA PHE A 159 4.02 -1.32 -13.59
C PHE A 159 5.48 -1.19 -13.16
N SER A 160 5.75 -1.32 -11.87
CA SER A 160 7.11 -1.23 -11.35
C SER A 160 7.83 -2.58 -11.46
N GLY A 161 9.13 -2.53 -11.71
CA GLY A 161 10.00 -3.71 -11.63
C GLY A 161 9.86 -4.70 -12.77
N LEU A 162 9.33 -4.27 -13.93
CA LEU A 162 9.28 -5.12 -15.13
C LEU A 162 10.67 -5.62 -15.51
N ASP A 163 10.75 -6.87 -15.98
CA ASP A 163 11.94 -7.57 -16.45
C ASP A 163 13.06 -7.79 -15.40
N ASN A 164 12.84 -7.41 -14.15
CA ASN A 164 13.83 -7.56 -13.10
C ASN A 164 13.71 -8.88 -12.32
N HIS A 165 12.57 -9.58 -12.44
CA HIS A 165 12.30 -10.81 -11.69
C HIS A 165 11.07 -11.52 -12.27
N GLY A 166 10.86 -12.80 -11.92
CA GLY A 166 9.82 -13.62 -12.53
C GLY A 166 10.11 -13.96 -13.98
N GLU A 167 9.09 -14.34 -14.70
CA GLU A 167 9.10 -14.60 -16.14
C GLU A 167 8.11 -13.68 -16.82
N TYR A 168 8.49 -13.13 -17.97
CA TYR A 168 7.69 -12.18 -18.76
C TYR A 168 7.42 -12.73 -20.14
N HIS A 169 6.47 -12.13 -20.86
CA HIS A 169 6.08 -12.52 -22.21
C HIS A 169 5.56 -13.96 -22.33
N ARG A 170 5.10 -14.53 -21.20
CA ARG A 170 4.36 -15.79 -21.24
C ARG A 170 3.02 -15.57 -21.96
N GLU A 171 2.62 -16.53 -22.75
CA GLU A 171 1.30 -16.53 -23.34
C GLU A 171 0.22 -16.67 -22.26
N ILE A 172 -0.64 -15.65 -22.13
CA ILE A 172 -1.79 -15.62 -21.21
C ILE A 172 -3.06 -15.66 -22.06
N SER A 173 -3.99 -16.55 -21.73
CA SER A 173 -5.28 -16.64 -22.41
C SER A 173 -6.11 -15.36 -22.16
N GLU A 174 -7.06 -15.08 -23.06
CA GLU A 174 -7.96 -13.93 -22.90
C GLU A 174 -8.78 -14.03 -21.61
N GLU A 175 -9.24 -15.23 -21.25
CA GLU A 175 -10.01 -15.49 -20.03
C GLU A 175 -9.17 -15.24 -18.77
N GLU A 176 -7.93 -15.73 -18.72
CA GLU A 176 -6.98 -15.48 -17.63
C GLU A 176 -6.68 -13.99 -17.48
N ALA A 177 -6.42 -13.30 -18.59
CA ALA A 177 -6.13 -11.87 -18.59
C ALA A 177 -7.33 -11.02 -18.14
N LEU A 178 -8.55 -11.36 -18.55
CA LEU A 178 -9.77 -10.70 -18.09
C LEU A 178 -10.00 -10.94 -16.58
N THR A 179 -9.65 -12.12 -16.09
CA THR A 179 -9.77 -12.44 -14.66
C THR A 179 -8.79 -11.61 -13.84
N LEU A 180 -7.52 -11.57 -14.24
CA LEU A 180 -6.50 -10.73 -13.61
C LEU A 180 -6.86 -9.24 -13.67
N ALA A 181 -7.41 -8.78 -14.79
CA ALA A 181 -7.86 -7.38 -14.93
C ALA A 181 -9.00 -7.04 -13.96
N ARG A 182 -9.96 -7.95 -13.73
CA ARG A 182 -11.00 -7.75 -12.72
C ARG A 182 -10.42 -7.70 -11.32
N GLU A 183 -9.59 -8.67 -10.95
CA GLU A 183 -8.94 -8.71 -9.63
C GLU A 183 -8.10 -7.45 -9.37
N THR A 184 -7.39 -6.95 -10.40
CA THR A 184 -6.62 -5.71 -10.29
C THR A 184 -7.52 -4.50 -10.04
N LYS A 185 -8.63 -4.37 -10.79
CA LYS A 185 -9.60 -3.28 -10.57
C LYS A 185 -10.29 -3.40 -9.21
N GLU A 186 -10.60 -4.59 -8.75
CA GLU A 186 -11.19 -4.85 -7.44
C GLU A 186 -10.24 -4.45 -6.31
N TYR A 187 -8.96 -4.82 -6.42
CA TYR A 187 -7.93 -4.41 -5.47
C TYR A 187 -7.80 -2.89 -5.40
N GLU A 188 -7.65 -2.22 -6.53
CA GLU A 188 -7.51 -0.76 -6.59
C GLU A 188 -8.76 -0.04 -6.04
N ASN A 189 -9.95 -0.55 -6.36
CA ASN A 189 -11.18 0.00 -5.81
C ASN A 189 -11.23 -0.13 -4.29
N ALA A 190 -10.89 -1.31 -3.75
CA ALA A 190 -10.89 -1.56 -2.32
C ALA A 190 -9.85 -0.68 -1.59
N PHE A 191 -8.67 -0.50 -2.19
CA PHE A 191 -7.64 0.39 -1.67
C PHE A 191 -8.12 1.86 -1.59
N LEU A 192 -8.68 2.38 -2.68
CA LEU A 192 -9.22 3.75 -2.73
C LEU A 192 -10.39 3.96 -1.75
N GLU A 193 -11.19 2.94 -1.56
CA GLU A 193 -12.30 2.96 -0.61
C GLU A 193 -11.78 2.99 0.83
N GLN A 194 -10.81 2.15 1.18
CA GLN A 194 -10.19 2.12 2.51
C GLN A 194 -9.53 3.45 2.84
N GLU A 195 -8.77 4.05 1.91
CA GLU A 195 -8.17 5.38 2.06
C GLU A 195 -9.24 6.48 2.28
N THR A 196 -10.34 6.42 1.53
CA THR A 196 -11.46 7.36 1.69
C THR A 196 -12.10 7.22 3.07
N GLN A 197 -12.39 5.99 3.49
CA GLN A 197 -12.97 5.70 4.80
C GLN A 197 -12.06 6.15 5.95
N PHE A 198 -10.75 5.93 5.82
CA PHE A 198 -9.79 6.44 6.79
C PHE A 198 -9.86 7.96 6.92
N LEU A 199 -9.85 8.70 5.80
CA LEU A 199 -9.93 10.17 5.82
C LEU A 199 -11.25 10.69 6.41
N GLU A 200 -12.36 10.03 6.12
CA GLU A 200 -13.65 10.38 6.72
C GLU A 200 -13.68 10.07 8.21
N CYS A 201 -13.13 8.92 8.61
CA CYS A 201 -13.07 8.53 10.00
C CYS A 201 -12.18 9.47 10.82
N ILE A 202 -10.96 9.78 10.33
CA ILE A 202 -10.05 10.68 11.04
C ILE A 202 -10.63 12.09 11.19
N GLN A 203 -11.34 12.59 10.19
CA GLN A 203 -12.00 13.89 10.27
C GLN A 203 -13.07 13.92 11.38
N LYS A 204 -13.93 12.90 11.43
CA LYS A 204 -14.97 12.77 12.47
C LYS A 204 -14.34 12.55 13.85
N TYR A 205 -13.33 11.71 13.94
CA TYR A 205 -12.62 11.41 15.18
C TYR A 205 -11.95 12.65 15.76
N PHE A 206 -11.23 13.41 14.94
CA PHE A 206 -10.57 14.65 15.35
C PHE A 206 -11.57 15.70 15.83
N ALA A 207 -12.67 15.88 15.10
CA ALA A 207 -13.71 16.81 15.48
C ALA A 207 -14.36 16.42 16.83
N GLY A 208 -14.72 15.14 17.00
CA GLY A 208 -15.36 14.63 18.21
C GLY A 208 -14.48 14.70 19.47
N HIS A 209 -13.16 14.55 19.31
CA HIS A 209 -12.19 14.55 20.42
C HIS A 209 -11.43 15.88 20.56
N LYS A 210 -11.79 16.91 19.79
CA LYS A 210 -11.10 18.21 19.76
C LYS A 210 -9.59 18.07 19.46
N LEU A 211 -9.27 17.16 18.57
CA LEU A 211 -7.91 16.91 18.07
C LEU A 211 -7.65 17.70 16.79
N ARG A 212 -6.38 17.92 16.50
CA ARG A 212 -5.91 18.50 15.25
C ARG A 212 -4.53 17.98 14.92
N HIS A 213 -4.24 17.83 13.65
CA HIS A 213 -2.88 17.55 13.20
C HIS A 213 -1.95 18.71 13.53
N VAL A 214 -0.75 18.41 14.06
CA VAL A 214 0.29 19.39 14.38
C VAL A 214 1.62 18.92 13.81
N GLN A 215 2.01 19.48 12.67
CA GLN A 215 3.24 19.11 11.95
C GLN A 215 4.49 19.17 12.84
N LYS A 216 4.62 20.23 13.66
CA LYS A 216 5.77 20.36 14.57
C LYS A 216 5.84 19.19 15.57
N VAL A 217 4.69 18.75 16.08
CA VAL A 217 4.64 17.59 17.01
C VAL A 217 5.01 16.32 16.26
N TYR A 218 4.50 16.15 15.04
CA TYR A 218 4.87 15.05 14.14
C TYR A 218 6.39 14.95 13.99
N ASP A 219 7.04 16.04 13.59
CA ASP A 219 8.48 16.09 13.35
C ASP A 219 9.29 15.82 14.63
N ASP A 220 8.85 16.37 15.77
CA ASP A 220 9.48 16.17 17.06
C ASP A 220 9.39 14.70 17.53
N GLN A 221 8.22 14.07 17.36
CA GLN A 221 8.01 12.67 17.71
C GLN A 221 8.80 11.72 16.79
N MET A 222 8.83 11.99 15.47
CA MET A 222 9.61 11.18 14.53
C MET A 222 11.12 11.25 14.83
N ARG A 223 11.63 12.44 15.18
CA ARG A 223 13.02 12.59 15.64
C ARG A 223 13.30 11.82 16.94
N ALA A 224 12.34 11.79 17.85
CA ALA A 224 12.45 11.04 19.10
C ALA A 224 12.38 9.52 18.86
N PHE A 225 11.54 9.09 17.91
CA PHE A 225 11.45 7.69 17.47
C PHE A 225 12.77 7.19 16.89
N GLY A 226 13.42 7.98 16.03
CA GLY A 226 14.77 7.68 15.53
C GLY A 226 15.85 7.58 16.65
N LYS A 227 15.54 8.03 17.87
CA LYS A 227 16.39 7.91 19.06
C LYS A 227 15.91 6.81 20.03
N GLY A 228 15.01 5.93 19.58
CA GLY A 228 14.50 4.80 20.35
C GLY A 228 13.28 5.08 21.24
N LYS A 229 12.64 6.27 21.12
CA LYS A 229 11.38 6.52 21.83
C LYS A 229 10.25 5.71 21.19
N LYS A 230 9.39 5.11 22.01
CA LYS A 230 8.16 4.47 21.52
C LYS A 230 7.16 5.49 20.99
N LEU A 231 6.46 5.15 19.91
CA LEU A 231 5.35 5.92 19.38
C LEU A 231 4.02 5.23 19.66
N ARG A 232 3.03 6.04 19.99
CA ARG A 232 1.64 5.64 20.05
C ARG A 232 1.03 5.84 18.67
N VAL A 233 0.47 4.78 18.10
CA VAL A 233 -0.11 4.78 16.76
C VAL A 233 -1.55 4.25 16.83
N MET A 234 -2.47 4.98 16.24
CA MET A 234 -3.85 4.56 16.03
C MET A 234 -3.98 4.05 14.60
N VAL A 235 -4.25 2.77 14.45
CA VAL A 235 -4.38 2.08 13.17
C VAL A 235 -5.85 2.02 12.79
N PHE A 236 -6.19 2.54 11.63
CA PHE A 236 -7.54 2.40 11.09
C PHE A 236 -7.76 0.97 10.58
N PHE A 237 -8.83 0.36 11.06
CA PHE A 237 -9.23 -0.99 10.65
C PHE A 237 -10.75 -1.13 10.83
N ASP A 238 -11.44 -1.62 9.81
CA ASP A 238 -12.87 -1.90 9.81
C ASP A 238 -13.72 -0.74 10.44
N GLY A 239 -13.46 0.47 9.96
CA GLY A 239 -14.20 1.67 10.36
C GLY A 239 -13.84 2.24 11.73
N THR A 240 -12.86 1.69 12.45
CA THR A 240 -12.47 2.10 13.81
C THR A 240 -10.96 2.28 13.94
N PHE A 241 -10.50 2.83 15.09
CA PHE A 241 -9.07 2.93 15.40
C PHE A 241 -8.66 1.94 16.48
N GLU A 242 -7.63 1.15 16.20
CA GLU A 242 -6.96 0.25 17.15
C GLU A 242 -5.65 0.87 17.64
N GLU A 243 -5.39 0.80 18.94
CA GLU A 243 -4.18 1.39 19.54
C GLU A 243 -2.99 0.43 19.50
N HIS A 244 -1.85 0.93 19.04
CA HIS A 244 -0.58 0.23 19.01
C HIS A 244 0.56 1.09 19.56
N TRP A 245 1.61 0.42 20.04
CA TRP A 245 2.87 1.04 20.41
C TRP A 245 3.98 0.44 19.58
N ILE A 246 4.69 1.29 18.83
CA ILE A 246 5.82 0.86 18.00
C ILE A 246 7.13 1.33 18.58
N CYS A 247 8.18 0.50 18.40
CA CYS A 247 9.55 0.79 18.76
C CYS A 247 10.38 0.84 17.48
N ASN A 248 11.38 1.71 17.45
CA ASN A 248 12.44 1.59 16.46
C ASN A 248 13.34 0.44 16.96
N GLY A 249 13.29 -0.70 16.23
CA GLY A 249 14.11 -1.87 16.51
C GLY A 249 15.58 -1.64 16.18
#